data_81a16c5a61fff6fe6bed719ada613148
#
_entry.id   81a16c5a61fff6fe6bed719ada613148
#
_cell.length_a   1.000
_cell.length_b   1.000
_cell.length_c   1.000
_cell.angle_alpha   90.00
_cell.angle_beta   90.00
_cell.angle_gamma   90.00
#
_symmetry.space_group_name_H-M   'P 1'
#
loop_
_entity.id
_entity.type
_entity.pdbx_description
1 polymer ?
#
loop_
_entity_poly.entity_id
_entity_poly.type
_entity_poly.pdbx_seq_one_letter_code
_entity_poly.pdbx_strand_id
1 'polypeptide(L)'
;AQSLADAVQDVKSSISGCSICGGITEDDPCIICSDPKRNKSLICVVEVPSDIFAFERTSGFNGVYHVLGGALSPLDGIGPDDLNIDSLVDRVKPDDEIVLALNPSIEGDTTCLYISKLLSEKNTTISRLARGLPVGSELEYTDDATLMRAMEGRTII
;
A
#
# COMPACT_ATOMS: atom_id res chain seq x y z
N ALA A 1 7.01 6.01 36.24
CA ALA A 1 7.01 4.58 35.85
C ALA A 1 5.58 4.08 35.63
N GLN A 2 4.65 4.33 36.57
CA GLN A 2 3.26 3.86 36.49
C GLN A 2 2.55 4.44 35.25
N SER A 3 2.62 5.74 35.02
CA SER A 3 2.00 6.45 33.87
C SER A 3 2.44 5.91 32.50
N LEU A 4 3.68 5.43 32.35
CA LEU A 4 4.16 4.82 31.13
C LEU A 4 3.59 3.41 30.95
N ALA A 5 3.50 2.64 32.02
CA ALA A 5 2.91 1.30 31.99
C ALA A 5 1.41 1.36 31.65
N ASP A 6 0.69 2.32 32.22
CA ASP A 6 -0.72 2.55 31.95
C ASP A 6 -0.92 2.96 30.47
N ALA A 7 -0.09 3.87 29.94
CA ALA A 7 -0.15 4.27 28.55
C ALA A 7 0.13 3.10 27.58
N VAL A 8 1.05 2.20 27.89
CA VAL A 8 1.33 1.01 27.06
C VAL A 8 0.18 0.02 27.12
N GLN A 9 -0.47 -0.14 28.27
CA GLN A 9 -1.66 -0.98 28.38
C GLN A 9 -2.85 -0.41 27.60
N ASP A 10 -3.07 0.90 27.68
CA ASP A 10 -4.13 1.59 26.95
C ASP A 10 -3.96 1.43 25.43
N VAL A 11 -2.76 1.60 24.90
CA VAL A 11 -2.45 1.36 23.49
C VAL A 11 -2.79 -0.08 23.10
N LYS A 12 -2.39 -1.06 23.91
CA LYS A 12 -2.64 -2.48 23.59
C LYS A 12 -4.13 -2.84 23.61
N SER A 13 -4.94 -2.15 24.41
CA SER A 13 -6.38 -2.44 24.53
C SER A 13 -7.25 -1.63 23.57
N SER A 14 -6.81 -0.44 23.16
CA SER A 14 -7.60 0.48 22.34
C SER A 14 -7.26 0.43 20.84
N ILE A 15 -6.07 -0.09 20.48
CA ILE A 15 -5.65 -0.12 19.07
C ILE A 15 -5.84 -1.52 18.49
N SER A 16 -6.48 -1.58 17.32
CA SER A 16 -6.71 -2.81 16.55
C SER A 16 -6.42 -2.59 15.06
N GLY A 17 -6.44 -3.68 14.28
CA GLY A 17 -6.44 -3.59 12.82
C GLY A 17 -7.86 -3.36 12.31
N CYS A 18 -8.02 -2.43 11.39
CA CYS A 18 -9.30 -2.23 10.70
C CYS A 18 -9.69 -3.51 9.93
N SER A 19 -10.90 -4.01 10.14
CA SER A 19 -11.43 -5.23 9.51
C SER A 19 -11.51 -5.15 7.98
N ILE A 20 -11.55 -3.92 7.41
CA ILE A 20 -11.67 -3.71 5.97
C ILE A 20 -10.30 -3.53 5.31
N CYS A 21 -9.42 -2.70 5.88
CA CYS A 21 -8.17 -2.32 5.21
C CYS A 21 -6.89 -2.83 5.88
N GLY A 22 -6.97 -3.39 7.10
CA GLY A 22 -5.80 -3.81 7.86
C GLY A 22 -4.98 -2.65 8.47
N GLY A 23 -5.42 -1.41 8.30
CA GLY A 23 -4.78 -0.23 8.90
C GLY A 23 -5.00 -0.16 10.42
N ILE A 24 -4.12 0.55 11.11
CA ILE A 24 -4.22 0.76 12.56
C ILE A 24 -5.38 1.70 12.88
N THR A 25 -6.22 1.33 13.85
CA THR A 25 -7.39 2.12 14.22
C THR A 25 -7.82 1.87 15.68
N GLU A 26 -8.52 2.83 16.27
CA GLU A 26 -9.23 2.69 17.53
C GLU A 26 -10.66 2.19 17.30
N ASP A 27 -11.30 2.63 16.22
CA ASP A 27 -12.67 2.26 15.83
C ASP A 27 -12.67 1.36 14.59
N ASP A 28 -13.52 0.34 14.55
CA ASP A 28 -13.65 -0.57 13.41
C ASP A 28 -15.04 -0.46 12.76
N PRO A 29 -15.10 -0.10 11.45
CA PRO A 29 -14.01 0.22 10.53
C PRO A 29 -13.34 1.58 10.81
N CYS A 30 -12.08 1.72 10.37
CA CYS A 30 -11.33 2.97 10.54
C CYS A 30 -12.01 4.18 9.87
N ILE A 31 -11.62 5.38 10.28
CA ILE A 31 -12.18 6.65 9.77
C ILE A 31 -12.12 6.78 8.25
N ILE A 32 -11.09 6.22 7.59
CA ILE A 32 -10.95 6.25 6.14
C ILE A 32 -11.96 5.28 5.48
N CYS A 33 -12.07 4.06 6.00
CA CYS A 33 -12.99 3.07 5.47
C CYS A 33 -14.45 3.43 5.72
N SER A 34 -14.78 4.14 6.80
CA SER A 34 -16.14 4.58 7.13
C SER A 34 -16.54 5.89 6.45
N ASP A 35 -15.60 6.70 5.95
CA ASP A 35 -15.88 7.98 5.32
C ASP A 35 -16.67 7.81 4.01
N PRO A 36 -17.92 8.34 3.92
CA PRO A 36 -18.72 8.24 2.70
C PRO A 36 -18.21 9.11 1.54
N LYS A 37 -17.31 10.07 1.80
CA LYS A 37 -16.73 10.94 0.77
C LYS A 37 -15.60 10.26 0.00
N ARG A 38 -15.04 9.16 0.50
CA ARG A 38 -13.97 8.41 -0.15
C ARG A 38 -14.49 7.59 -1.32
N ASN A 39 -13.74 7.57 -2.40
CA ASN A 39 -14.01 6.68 -3.53
C ASN A 39 -13.64 5.23 -3.16
N LYS A 40 -14.66 4.41 -2.91
CA LYS A 40 -14.48 3.00 -2.49
C LYS A 40 -14.00 2.09 -3.63
N SER A 41 -14.14 2.53 -4.88
CA SER A 41 -13.66 1.81 -6.07
C SER A 41 -12.22 2.14 -6.44
N LEU A 42 -11.55 3.02 -5.69
CA LEU A 42 -10.13 3.33 -5.85
C LEU A 42 -9.38 2.82 -4.62
N ILE A 43 -8.63 1.74 -4.78
CA ILE A 43 -7.95 1.04 -3.68
C ILE A 43 -6.44 1.17 -3.83
N CYS A 44 -5.80 1.82 -2.87
CA CYS A 44 -4.35 1.90 -2.77
C CYS A 44 -3.83 0.77 -1.87
N VAL A 45 -3.06 -0.14 -2.47
CA VAL A 45 -2.46 -1.28 -1.77
C VAL A 45 -1.08 -0.88 -1.27
N VAL A 46 -0.86 -0.99 0.04
CA VAL A 46 0.38 -0.62 0.72
C VAL A 46 0.95 -1.80 1.51
N GLU A 47 2.25 -1.77 1.82
CA GLU A 47 2.90 -2.86 2.55
C GLU A 47 2.56 -2.84 4.04
N VAL A 48 2.66 -1.68 4.67
CA VAL A 48 2.50 -1.52 6.12
C VAL A 48 1.57 -0.36 6.48
N PRO A 49 0.96 -0.36 7.66
CA PRO A 49 0.01 0.69 8.05
C PRO A 49 0.59 2.11 8.04
N SER A 50 1.90 2.27 8.30
CA SER A 50 2.58 3.57 8.28
C SER A 50 2.57 4.23 6.89
N ASP A 51 2.47 3.45 5.82
CA ASP A 51 2.43 3.97 4.45
C ASP A 51 1.15 4.79 4.22
N ILE A 52 0.03 4.40 4.85
CA ILE A 52 -1.23 5.16 4.80
C ILE A 52 -1.00 6.60 5.24
N PHE A 53 -0.27 6.81 6.35
CA PHE A 53 0.00 8.16 6.85
C PHE A 53 0.85 9.00 5.88
N ALA A 54 1.74 8.34 5.12
CA ALA A 54 2.53 9.02 4.10
C ALA A 54 1.63 9.56 2.97
N PHE A 55 0.66 8.78 2.50
CA PHE A 55 -0.30 9.22 1.49
C PHE A 55 -1.27 10.27 2.02
N GLU A 56 -1.82 10.08 3.22
CA GLU A 56 -2.80 11.01 3.81
C GLU A 56 -2.21 12.41 4.04
N ARG A 57 -0.91 12.51 4.37
CA ARG A 57 -0.23 13.81 4.49
C ARG A 57 -0.23 14.62 3.19
N THR A 58 -0.31 13.97 2.03
CA THR A 58 -0.33 14.68 0.75
C THR A 58 -1.68 15.32 0.46
N SER A 59 -2.76 14.86 1.12
CA SER A 59 -4.15 15.24 0.87
C SER A 59 -4.58 15.12 -0.60
N GLY A 60 -3.81 14.39 -1.42
CA GLY A 60 -4.02 14.23 -2.85
C GLY A 60 -4.75 12.94 -3.23
N PHE A 61 -4.93 12.01 -2.30
CA PHE A 61 -5.57 10.73 -2.55
C PHE A 61 -6.96 10.66 -1.92
N ASN A 62 -7.96 10.34 -2.73
CA ASN A 62 -9.36 10.28 -2.30
C ASN A 62 -9.95 8.85 -2.30
N GLY A 63 -9.12 7.85 -2.45
CA GLY A 63 -9.51 6.44 -2.37
C GLY A 63 -9.48 5.88 -0.96
N VAL A 64 -9.51 4.56 -0.90
CA VAL A 64 -9.34 3.77 0.33
C VAL A 64 -8.06 2.94 0.25
N TYR A 65 -7.64 2.36 1.36
CA TYR A 65 -6.40 1.61 1.42
C TYR A 65 -6.63 0.11 1.65
N HIS A 66 -5.60 -0.66 1.36
CA HIS A 66 -5.48 -2.05 1.75
C HIS A 66 -4.03 -2.35 2.17
N VAL A 67 -3.85 -2.81 3.41
CA VAL A 67 -2.54 -3.12 3.99
C VAL A 67 -2.26 -4.61 3.84
N LEU A 68 -1.18 -4.95 3.13
CA LEU A 68 -0.77 -6.35 2.93
C LEU A 68 -0.16 -6.98 4.18
N GLY A 69 0.51 -6.19 5.02
CA GLY A 69 1.29 -6.66 6.16
C GLY A 69 2.76 -6.96 5.83
N GLY A 70 3.18 -6.68 4.61
CA GLY A 70 4.55 -6.89 4.11
C GLY A 70 4.60 -7.08 2.61
N ALA A 71 5.68 -7.72 2.14
CA ALA A 71 5.88 -8.12 0.76
C ALA A 71 6.31 -9.58 0.69
N LEU A 72 6.09 -10.25 -0.45
CA LEU A 72 6.54 -11.62 -0.69
C LEU A 72 8.07 -11.68 -0.61
N SER A 73 8.59 -12.51 0.26
CA SER A 73 10.03 -12.73 0.43
C SER A 73 10.30 -14.22 0.71
N PRO A 74 10.51 -15.01 -0.35
CA PRO A 74 10.80 -16.44 -0.18
C PRO A 74 12.06 -16.72 0.64
N LEU A 75 13.04 -15.80 0.60
CA LEU A 75 14.27 -15.92 1.38
C LEU A 75 14.03 -15.74 2.88
N ASP A 76 13.05 -14.92 3.25
CA ASP A 76 12.64 -14.70 4.65
C ASP A 76 11.49 -15.63 5.06
N GLY A 77 11.04 -16.51 4.16
CA GLY A 77 9.95 -17.44 4.40
C GLY A 77 8.55 -16.80 4.36
N ILE A 78 8.42 -15.58 3.80
CA ILE A 78 7.14 -14.87 3.69
C ILE A 78 6.47 -15.26 2.38
N GLY A 79 5.40 -16.05 2.49
CA GLY A 79 4.55 -16.48 1.39
C GLY A 79 3.26 -15.66 1.25
N PRO A 80 2.43 -15.99 0.25
CA PRO A 80 1.14 -15.32 0.06
C PRO A 80 0.20 -15.47 1.25
N ASP A 81 0.24 -16.60 1.95
CA ASP A 81 -0.63 -16.92 3.09
C ASP A 81 -0.26 -16.09 4.35
N ASP A 82 0.94 -15.51 4.39
CA ASP A 82 1.39 -14.65 5.47
C ASP A 82 0.97 -13.18 5.28
N LEU A 83 0.40 -12.88 4.11
CA LEU A 83 0.00 -11.53 3.72
C LEU A 83 -1.52 -11.44 3.52
N ASN A 84 -2.08 -10.24 3.65
CA ASN A 84 -3.51 -10.00 3.45
C ASN A 84 -3.90 -9.93 1.95
N ILE A 85 -3.37 -10.86 1.13
CA ILE A 85 -3.62 -10.89 -0.32
C ILE A 85 -5.00 -11.46 -0.62
N ASP A 86 -5.41 -12.54 0.05
CA ASP A 86 -6.72 -13.15 -0.16
C ASP A 86 -7.85 -12.18 0.18
N SER A 87 -7.73 -11.43 1.28
CA SER A 87 -8.71 -10.41 1.66
C SER A 87 -8.76 -9.24 0.67
N LEU A 88 -7.66 -8.91 -0.01
CA LEU A 88 -7.67 -7.97 -1.14
C LEU A 88 -8.46 -8.53 -2.31
N VAL A 89 -8.18 -9.78 -2.70
CA VAL A 89 -8.85 -10.44 -3.83
C VAL A 89 -10.35 -10.53 -3.57
N ASP A 90 -10.77 -10.89 -2.37
CA ASP A 90 -12.20 -10.98 -2.00
C ASP A 90 -12.90 -9.61 -2.01
N ARG A 91 -12.18 -8.57 -1.64
CA ARG A 91 -12.69 -7.19 -1.56
C ARG A 91 -12.88 -6.54 -2.93
N VAL A 92 -11.98 -6.82 -3.87
CA VAL A 92 -11.93 -6.17 -5.19
C VAL A 92 -13.11 -6.59 -6.06
N LYS A 93 -13.80 -5.60 -6.63
CA LYS A 93 -14.94 -5.77 -7.53
C LYS A 93 -14.54 -5.44 -8.97
N PRO A 94 -15.33 -5.90 -9.97
CA PRO A 94 -15.18 -5.44 -11.35
C PRO A 94 -15.26 -3.90 -11.43
N ASP A 95 -14.45 -3.33 -12.33
CA ASP A 95 -14.31 -1.89 -12.57
C ASP A 95 -13.64 -1.09 -11.43
N ASP A 96 -13.16 -1.74 -10.37
CA ASP A 96 -12.32 -1.07 -9.38
C ASP A 96 -10.94 -0.72 -9.98
N GLU A 97 -10.36 0.36 -9.50
CA GLU A 97 -8.98 0.76 -9.78
C GLU A 97 -8.08 0.41 -8.59
N ILE A 98 -7.06 -0.39 -8.86
CA ILE A 98 -6.10 -0.85 -7.86
C ILE A 98 -4.75 -0.18 -8.11
N VAL A 99 -4.30 0.61 -7.17
CA VAL A 99 -2.98 1.25 -7.20
C VAL A 99 -2.03 0.46 -6.30
N LEU A 100 -1.07 -0.24 -6.89
CA LEU A 100 -0.04 -0.97 -6.16
C LEU A 100 1.06 0.01 -5.71
N ALA A 101 1.01 0.41 -4.45
CA ALA A 101 1.90 1.39 -3.84
C ALA A 101 2.91 0.70 -2.91
N LEU A 102 3.57 -0.33 -3.43
CA LEU A 102 4.59 -1.09 -2.71
C LEU A 102 5.97 -0.45 -2.88
N ASN A 103 6.88 -0.74 -1.95
CA ASN A 103 8.24 -0.24 -2.02
C ASN A 103 8.95 -0.69 -3.30
N PRO A 104 9.83 0.15 -3.88
CA PRO A 104 10.54 -0.15 -5.12
C PRO A 104 11.73 -1.10 -4.88
N SER A 105 11.43 -2.28 -4.34
CA SER A 105 12.37 -3.39 -4.07
C SER A 105 12.06 -4.59 -4.97
N ILE A 106 12.91 -5.60 -4.95
CA ILE A 106 12.69 -6.87 -5.67
C ILE A 106 11.45 -7.57 -5.12
N GLU A 107 11.28 -7.57 -3.80
CA GLU A 107 10.14 -8.14 -3.10
C GLU A 107 8.84 -7.40 -3.45
N GLY A 108 8.87 -6.08 -3.45
CA GLY A 108 7.74 -5.24 -3.87
C GLY A 108 7.36 -5.48 -5.33
N ASP A 109 8.33 -5.58 -6.23
CA ASP A 109 8.08 -5.89 -7.65
C ASP A 109 7.48 -7.28 -7.83
N THR A 110 8.00 -8.28 -7.13
CA THR A 110 7.48 -9.65 -7.15
C THR A 110 6.05 -9.69 -6.63
N THR A 111 5.78 -8.97 -5.55
CA THR A 111 4.44 -8.87 -4.96
C THR A 111 3.45 -8.18 -5.91
N CYS A 112 3.87 -7.09 -6.56
CA CYS A 112 3.06 -6.42 -7.59
C CYS A 112 2.68 -7.36 -8.74
N LEU A 113 3.64 -8.13 -9.26
CA LEU A 113 3.39 -9.10 -10.34
C LEU A 113 2.44 -10.20 -9.91
N TYR A 114 2.61 -10.71 -8.69
CA TYR A 114 1.76 -11.75 -8.13
C TYR A 114 0.31 -11.28 -7.99
N ILE A 115 0.09 -10.12 -7.36
CA ILE A 115 -1.24 -9.52 -7.20
C ILE A 115 -1.88 -9.21 -8.55
N SER A 116 -1.11 -8.63 -9.49
CA SER A 116 -1.61 -8.33 -10.85
C SER A 116 -2.10 -9.58 -11.56
N LYS A 117 -1.40 -10.71 -11.39
CA LYS A 117 -1.82 -12.00 -11.97
C LYS A 117 -3.10 -12.52 -11.33
N LEU A 118 -3.24 -12.44 -10.00
CA LEU A 118 -4.46 -12.89 -9.30
C LEU A 118 -5.69 -12.06 -9.69
N LEU A 119 -5.51 -10.76 -9.91
CA LEU A 119 -6.61 -9.85 -10.25
C LEU A 119 -6.89 -9.76 -11.75
N SER A 120 -6.09 -10.40 -12.61
CA SER A 120 -6.20 -10.29 -14.07
C SER A 120 -7.57 -10.71 -14.62
N GLU A 121 -8.28 -11.61 -13.94
CA GLU A 121 -9.60 -12.10 -14.35
C GLU A 121 -10.77 -11.27 -13.80
N LYS A 122 -10.50 -10.28 -12.95
CA LYS A 122 -11.55 -9.51 -12.26
C LYS A 122 -12.05 -8.27 -13.01
N ASN A 123 -11.59 -8.02 -14.24
CA ASN A 123 -11.93 -6.80 -15.00
C ASN A 123 -11.66 -5.52 -14.20
N THR A 124 -10.47 -5.41 -13.61
CA THR A 124 -10.03 -4.27 -12.82
C THR A 124 -8.92 -3.51 -13.53
N THR A 125 -8.81 -2.21 -13.27
CA THR A 125 -7.66 -1.42 -13.70
C THR A 125 -6.56 -1.52 -12.64
N ILE A 126 -5.38 -2.01 -13.02
CA ILE A 126 -4.26 -2.14 -12.10
C ILE A 126 -3.15 -1.19 -12.54
N SER A 127 -2.72 -0.35 -11.62
CA SER A 127 -1.61 0.58 -11.81
C SER A 127 -0.60 0.44 -10.66
N ARG A 128 0.58 1.01 -10.85
CA ARG A 128 1.58 1.13 -9.79
C ARG A 128 2.13 2.55 -9.74
N LEU A 129 2.74 2.91 -8.63
CA LEU A 129 3.38 4.21 -8.49
C LEU A 129 4.46 4.42 -9.56
N ALA A 130 4.52 5.64 -10.09
CA ALA A 130 5.59 6.04 -10.99
C ALA A 130 6.94 5.92 -10.29
N ARG A 131 7.94 5.51 -11.05
CA ARG A 131 9.33 5.39 -10.61
C ARG A 131 10.20 6.30 -11.44
N GLY A 132 11.23 6.85 -10.82
CA GLY A 132 12.16 7.71 -11.51
C GLY A 132 12.85 8.70 -10.59
N LEU A 133 13.26 9.83 -11.16
CA LEU A 133 14.01 10.87 -10.46
C LEU A 133 13.13 11.57 -9.43
N PRO A 134 13.57 11.70 -8.18
CA PRO A 134 12.87 12.52 -7.20
C PRO A 134 12.95 14.00 -7.57
N VAL A 135 11.89 14.75 -7.25
CA VAL A 135 11.83 16.18 -7.51
C VAL A 135 12.94 16.89 -6.73
N GLY A 136 13.72 17.71 -7.42
CA GLY A 136 14.84 18.48 -6.84
C GLY A 136 16.16 17.71 -6.81
N SER A 137 16.24 16.47 -7.34
CA SER A 137 17.52 15.78 -7.52
C SER A 137 18.26 16.26 -8.77
N GLU A 138 19.57 16.23 -8.71
CA GLU A 138 20.45 16.47 -9.86
C GLU A 138 20.83 15.13 -10.51
N LEU A 139 20.88 15.09 -11.85
CA LEU A 139 21.17 13.87 -12.61
C LEU A 139 22.56 13.31 -12.28
N GLU A 140 23.52 14.19 -12.01
CA GLU A 140 24.91 13.84 -11.72
C GLU A 140 25.04 12.97 -10.45
N TYR A 141 24.14 13.16 -9.48
CA TYR A 141 24.18 12.44 -8.20
C TYR A 141 23.19 11.29 -8.11
N THR A 142 22.53 10.98 -9.21
CA THR A 142 21.55 9.88 -9.26
C THR A 142 22.25 8.58 -9.65
N ASP A 143 21.91 7.48 -8.97
CA ASP A 143 22.47 6.16 -9.29
C ASP A 143 21.96 5.64 -10.65
N ASP A 144 22.76 4.77 -11.26
CA ASP A 144 22.52 4.25 -12.61
C ASP A 144 21.17 3.52 -12.74
N ALA A 145 20.77 2.76 -11.71
CA ALA A 145 19.52 2.00 -11.73
C ALA A 145 18.30 2.94 -11.74
N THR A 146 18.35 4.01 -10.94
CA THR A 146 17.30 5.05 -10.92
C THR A 146 17.24 5.80 -12.25
N LEU A 147 18.38 6.15 -12.85
CA LEU A 147 18.42 6.79 -14.17
C LEU A 147 17.86 5.89 -15.26
N MET A 148 18.20 4.61 -15.27
CA MET A 148 17.65 3.64 -16.23
C MET A 148 16.14 3.54 -16.10
N ARG A 149 15.61 3.39 -14.88
CA ARG A 149 14.16 3.33 -14.62
C ARG A 149 13.43 4.61 -15.04
N ALA A 150 14.03 5.77 -14.80
CA ALA A 150 13.49 7.06 -15.26
C ALA A 150 13.43 7.13 -16.79
N MET A 151 14.45 6.62 -17.48
CA MET A 151 14.50 6.58 -18.93
C MET A 151 13.47 5.60 -19.51
N GLU A 152 13.28 4.44 -18.90
CA GLU A 152 12.24 3.46 -19.30
C GLU A 152 10.83 4.02 -19.11
N GLY A 153 10.59 4.68 -17.97
CA GLY A 153 9.31 5.28 -17.61
C GLY A 153 9.06 6.69 -18.20
N ARG A 154 9.90 7.18 -19.13
CA ARG A 154 9.75 8.52 -19.70
C ARG A 154 8.40 8.70 -20.39
N THR A 155 7.80 9.87 -20.22
CA THR A 155 6.53 10.25 -20.84
C THR A 155 6.77 11.19 -22.02
N ILE A 156 5.90 11.10 -23.02
CA ILE A 156 5.87 12.03 -24.17
C ILE A 156 5.10 13.28 -23.72
N ILE A 157 5.65 14.45 -24.04
CA ILE A 157 5.05 15.76 -23.74
C ILE A 157 4.64 16.46 -25.00
#